data_3184d6d48a03dbeb5ddeea289aa6d71d
#
_entry.id   3184d6d48a03dbeb5ddeea289aa6d71d
#
_cell.length_a   1.000
_cell.length_b   1.000
_cell.length_c   1.000
_cell.angle_alpha   90.00
_cell.angle_beta   90.00
_cell.angle_gamma   90.00
#
_symmetry.space_group_name_H-M   'P 1'
#
loop_
_entity.id
_entity.type
_entity.pdbx_description
1 polymer ?
#
loop_
_entity_poly.entity_id
_entity_poly.type
_entity_poly.pdbx_seq_one_letter_code
_entity_poly.pdbx_strand_id
1 'polypeptide(L)'
;MINVSDQHAPRSLIVTLYGAYGRHMPGPVPVAELIRLLAAVGVDAPSVRSSVSRLKRRGLLLPARTAQGAAGYELSPDARQLLDDGDRRIYAATPPDDEGWVLAVFSVPESERQKRHVLRSRLAGLGFGTAAPGVWIAPARLHEEARHTLHRLRLDEYVDFFRGEHLGFTPTGEAVARWWDLAAIAKEHDAFLDRHEPVLHDWERREDTPPEEAYRDYLLALDSWRHLPYTDPGLPARLLPEDWPGSRSAAVFRGLHERLRDAGATYAGL
;
A
#
# COMPACT_ATOMS: atom_id res chain seq x y z
N MET A 1 -9.24 -7.69 10.58
CA MET A 1 -9.39 -6.39 11.26
C MET A 1 -8.01 -5.82 11.50
N ILE A 2 -7.58 -4.85 10.70
CA ILE A 2 -6.39 -4.04 11.01
C ILE A 2 -6.89 -2.94 11.93
N ASN A 3 -6.38 -2.92 13.13
CA ASN A 3 -6.79 -1.96 14.16
C ASN A 3 -6.33 -0.55 13.72
N VAL A 4 -7.22 0.42 13.67
CA VAL A 4 -6.96 1.82 13.27
C VAL A 4 -5.84 2.46 14.11
N SER A 5 -5.52 1.91 15.28
CA SER A 5 -4.40 2.33 16.14
C SER A 5 -3.01 1.88 15.65
N ASP A 6 -2.90 1.09 14.57
CA ASP A 6 -1.64 0.55 14.05
C ASP A 6 -1.16 1.27 12.77
N GLN A 7 -1.89 2.29 12.30
CA GLN A 7 -1.65 2.96 11.02
C GLN A 7 -0.29 3.67 10.93
N HIS A 8 0.24 4.17 12.04
CA HIS A 8 1.58 4.78 12.09
C HIS A 8 2.52 4.00 13.01
N ALA A 9 2.39 2.68 13.02
CA ALA A 9 3.33 1.85 13.77
C ALA A 9 4.77 2.12 13.29
N PRO A 10 5.75 2.22 14.20
CA PRO A 10 7.15 2.52 13.84
C PRO A 10 7.70 1.62 12.73
N ARG A 11 7.27 0.36 12.68
CA ARG A 11 7.63 -0.57 11.61
C ARG A 11 7.05 -0.14 10.24
N SER A 12 5.81 0.35 10.22
CA SER A 12 5.16 0.86 9.01
C SER A 12 5.90 2.05 8.46
N LEU A 13 6.16 3.04 9.32
CA LEU A 13 6.88 4.26 8.99
C LEU A 13 8.31 4.00 8.47
N ILE A 14 9.03 2.99 9.00
CA ILE A 14 10.33 2.59 8.46
C ILE A 14 10.20 2.09 7.01
N VAL A 15 9.21 1.23 6.73
CA VAL A 15 8.98 0.72 5.36
C VAL A 15 8.61 1.86 4.42
N THR A 16 7.75 2.78 4.85
CA THR A 16 7.35 3.98 4.10
C THR A 16 8.54 4.91 3.84
N LEU A 17 9.40 5.13 4.85
CA LEU A 17 10.63 5.90 4.72
C LEU A 17 11.56 5.30 3.66
N TYR A 18 11.78 3.98 3.70
CA TYR A 18 12.59 3.33 2.66
C TYR A 18 11.94 3.39 1.28
N GLY A 19 10.63 3.28 1.20
CA GLY A 19 9.89 3.44 -0.05
C GLY A 19 10.00 4.85 -0.64
N ALA A 20 9.85 5.89 0.18
CA ALA A 20 9.90 7.27 -0.28
C ALA A 20 11.34 7.77 -0.52
N TYR A 21 12.28 7.43 0.36
CA TYR A 21 13.59 8.06 0.43
C TYR A 21 14.75 7.06 0.52
N GLY A 22 14.72 6.13 1.48
CA GLY A 22 15.89 5.31 1.84
C GLY A 22 16.48 4.49 0.69
N ARG A 23 15.66 4.01 -0.25
CA ARG A 23 16.13 3.27 -1.44
C ARG A 23 16.83 4.14 -2.49
N HIS A 24 16.69 5.47 -2.39
CA HIS A 24 17.31 6.45 -3.28
C HIS A 24 18.59 7.07 -2.67
N MET A 25 18.84 6.83 -1.40
CA MET A 25 20.06 7.30 -0.73
C MET A 25 21.31 6.57 -1.25
N PRO A 26 22.45 7.25 -1.32
CA PRO A 26 23.72 6.64 -1.73
C PRO A 26 24.24 5.70 -0.65
N GLY A 27 23.83 4.42 -0.69
CA GLY A 27 24.26 3.38 0.24
C GLY A 27 23.33 3.14 1.43
N PRO A 28 23.80 2.37 2.43
CA PRO A 28 23.02 2.01 3.59
C PRO A 28 22.62 3.22 4.44
N VAL A 29 21.40 3.25 4.92
CA VAL A 29 20.92 4.31 5.80
C VAL A 29 21.47 4.09 7.21
N PRO A 30 22.24 5.04 7.78
CA PRO A 30 22.79 4.92 9.13
C PRO A 30 21.68 4.81 10.18
N VAL A 31 21.92 4.05 11.26
CA VAL A 31 20.95 3.93 12.38
C VAL A 31 20.62 5.29 13.00
N ALA A 32 21.64 6.16 13.12
CA ALA A 32 21.45 7.52 13.65
C ALA A 32 20.50 8.34 12.75
N GLU A 33 20.64 8.18 11.44
CA GLU A 33 19.80 8.86 10.46
C GLU A 33 18.36 8.35 10.47
N LEU A 34 18.16 7.02 10.58
CA LEU A 34 16.82 6.44 10.78
C LEU A 34 16.14 7.00 12.04
N ILE A 35 16.90 7.16 13.14
CA ILE A 35 16.37 7.74 14.38
C ILE A 35 16.02 9.21 14.17
N ARG A 36 16.88 10.00 13.52
CA ARG A 36 16.63 11.42 13.24
C ARG A 36 15.37 11.62 12.41
N LEU A 37 15.28 10.90 11.29
CA LEU A 37 14.14 10.99 10.36
C LEU A 37 12.83 10.55 10.99
N LEU A 38 12.84 9.50 11.80
CA LEU A 38 11.63 9.01 12.47
C LEU A 38 11.25 9.84 13.70
N ALA A 39 12.20 10.53 14.33
CA ALA A 39 11.90 11.50 15.40
C ALA A 39 11.05 12.67 14.88
N ALA A 40 11.25 13.12 13.62
CA ALA A 40 10.44 14.17 12.99
C ALA A 40 8.95 13.79 12.86
N VAL A 41 8.62 12.50 12.88
CA VAL A 41 7.22 11.98 12.88
C VAL A 41 6.82 11.41 14.25
N GLY A 42 7.53 11.76 15.32
CA GLY A 42 7.17 11.44 16.71
C GLY A 42 7.54 10.02 17.18
N VAL A 43 8.41 9.30 16.46
CA VAL A 43 8.86 7.96 16.87
C VAL A 43 10.15 8.04 17.68
N ASP A 44 10.14 7.50 18.90
CA ASP A 44 11.30 7.47 19.78
C ASP A 44 12.39 6.47 19.32
N ALA A 45 13.63 6.72 19.73
CA ALA A 45 14.79 5.92 19.35
C ALA A 45 14.71 4.43 19.77
N PRO A 46 14.21 4.05 20.97
CA PRO A 46 13.97 2.65 21.34
C PRO A 46 13.00 1.94 20.38
N SER A 47 11.89 2.58 20.02
CA SER A 47 10.89 2.07 19.08
C SER A 47 11.46 1.86 17.67
N VAL A 48 12.31 2.79 17.21
CA VAL A 48 13.04 2.64 15.93
C VAL A 48 13.94 1.40 15.98
N ARG A 49 14.80 1.27 16.99
CA ARG A 49 15.74 0.12 17.11
C ARG A 49 15.01 -1.22 17.20
N SER A 50 13.92 -1.29 17.98
CA SER A 50 13.08 -2.48 18.09
C SER A 50 12.47 -2.87 16.74
N SER A 51 11.94 -1.90 16.01
CA SER A 51 11.31 -2.12 14.70
C SER A 51 12.31 -2.52 13.62
N VAL A 52 13.47 -1.89 13.56
CA VAL A 52 14.59 -2.29 12.68
C VAL A 52 15.02 -3.72 12.96
N SER A 53 15.16 -4.11 14.23
CA SER A 53 15.49 -5.49 14.61
C SER A 53 14.45 -6.51 14.11
N ARG A 54 13.15 -6.17 14.18
CA ARG A 54 12.07 -7.02 13.65
C ARG A 54 12.09 -7.11 12.12
N LEU A 55 12.34 -6.00 11.42
CA LEU A 55 12.45 -5.97 9.96
C LEU A 55 13.67 -6.77 9.48
N LYS A 56 14.82 -6.67 10.19
CA LYS A 56 16.00 -7.50 9.94
C LYS A 56 15.67 -8.98 10.09
N ARG A 57 15.03 -9.40 11.19
CA ARG A 57 14.66 -10.81 11.42
C ARG A 57 13.70 -11.35 10.35
N ARG A 58 12.91 -10.49 9.72
CA ARG A 58 12.01 -10.84 8.60
C ARG A 58 12.71 -10.82 7.24
N GLY A 59 13.99 -10.50 7.18
CA GLY A 59 14.75 -10.43 5.94
C GLY A 59 14.40 -9.22 5.04
N LEU A 60 13.74 -8.20 5.59
CA LEU A 60 13.41 -6.98 4.83
C LEU A 60 14.57 -5.99 4.82
N LEU A 61 15.30 -5.91 5.94
CA LEU A 61 16.50 -5.07 6.08
C LEU A 61 17.73 -5.95 6.30
N LEU A 62 18.81 -5.62 5.62
CA LEU A 62 20.13 -6.22 5.76
C LEU A 62 21.07 -5.25 6.48
N PRO A 63 21.86 -5.73 7.46
CA PRO A 63 22.87 -4.88 8.09
C PRO A 63 24.01 -4.61 7.10
N ALA A 64 24.41 -3.36 7.02
CA ALA A 64 25.50 -2.91 6.16
C ALA A 64 26.29 -1.80 6.84
N ARG A 65 27.43 -1.41 6.26
CA ARG A 65 28.23 -0.26 6.72
C ARG A 65 28.27 0.82 5.64
N THR A 66 28.15 2.07 6.06
CA THR A 66 28.37 3.20 5.16
C THR A 66 29.84 3.28 4.71
N ALA A 67 30.11 4.08 3.70
CA ALA A 67 31.47 4.34 3.24
C ALA A 67 32.39 4.88 4.37
N GLN A 68 31.81 5.57 5.37
CA GLN A 68 32.51 6.08 6.55
C GLN A 68 32.57 5.05 7.70
N GLY A 69 32.15 3.81 7.47
CA GLY A 69 32.21 2.72 8.46
C GLY A 69 31.06 2.70 9.50
N ALA A 70 30.12 3.63 9.45
CA ALA A 70 28.98 3.65 10.37
C ALA A 70 28.05 2.46 10.12
N ALA A 71 27.46 1.91 11.21
CA ALA A 71 26.45 0.87 11.11
C ALA A 71 25.14 1.41 10.52
N GLY A 72 24.61 0.74 9.53
CA GLY A 72 23.38 1.09 8.84
C GLY A 72 22.63 -0.13 8.34
N TYR A 73 21.57 0.13 7.60
CA TYR A 73 20.72 -0.90 6.99
C TYR A 73 20.37 -0.52 5.56
N GLU A 74 20.25 -1.55 4.74
CA GLU A 74 19.75 -1.45 3.37
C GLU A 74 18.58 -2.42 3.16
N LEU A 75 17.78 -2.20 2.13
CA LEU A 75 16.73 -3.14 1.74
C LEU A 75 17.35 -4.43 1.18
N SER A 76 16.78 -5.58 1.56
CA SER A 76 17.05 -6.80 0.81
C SER A 76 16.57 -6.67 -0.64
N PRO A 77 17.13 -7.45 -1.60
CA PRO A 77 16.64 -7.46 -2.99
C PRO A 77 15.13 -7.69 -3.08
N ASP A 78 14.61 -8.64 -2.31
CA ASP A 78 13.16 -8.96 -2.28
C ASP A 78 12.33 -7.78 -1.73
N ALA A 79 12.83 -7.09 -0.69
CA ALA A 79 12.16 -5.94 -0.14
C ALA A 79 12.17 -4.75 -1.11
N ARG A 80 13.27 -4.55 -1.85
CA ARG A 80 13.36 -3.53 -2.90
C ARG A 80 12.35 -3.80 -4.00
N GLN A 81 12.31 -5.03 -4.51
CA GLN A 81 11.34 -5.43 -5.52
C GLN A 81 9.89 -5.24 -5.04
N LEU A 82 9.59 -5.58 -3.78
CA LEU A 82 8.27 -5.38 -3.19
C LEU A 82 7.86 -3.89 -3.18
N LEU A 83 8.79 -2.98 -2.89
CA LEU A 83 8.52 -1.54 -2.90
C LEU A 83 8.36 -1.02 -4.33
N ASP A 84 9.18 -1.49 -5.28
CA ASP A 84 9.07 -1.12 -6.70
C ASP A 84 7.75 -1.60 -7.32
N ASP A 85 7.29 -2.80 -6.95
CA ASP A 85 5.95 -3.30 -7.33
C ASP A 85 4.84 -2.45 -6.69
N GLY A 86 5.03 -2.04 -5.42
CA GLY A 86 4.09 -1.19 -4.68
C GLY A 86 3.88 0.18 -5.32
N ASP A 87 4.93 0.79 -5.86
CA ASP A 87 4.86 2.11 -6.48
C ASP A 87 3.86 2.18 -7.64
N ARG A 88 3.75 1.10 -8.41
CA ARG A 88 2.80 1.01 -9.52
C ARG A 88 1.36 1.19 -9.08
N ARG A 89 1.02 0.80 -7.84
CA ARG A 89 -0.31 1.03 -7.27
C ARG A 89 -0.43 2.33 -6.51
N ILE A 90 0.57 2.65 -5.70
CA ILE A 90 0.56 3.82 -4.81
C ILE A 90 0.49 5.12 -5.62
N TYR A 91 1.21 5.18 -6.75
CA TYR A 91 1.31 6.35 -7.61
C TYR A 91 0.56 6.22 -8.94
N ALA A 92 -0.24 5.17 -9.11
CA ALA A 92 -1.02 4.99 -10.32
C ALA A 92 -2.02 6.14 -10.53
N ALA A 93 -2.18 6.54 -11.77
CA ALA A 93 -3.33 7.33 -12.18
C ALA A 93 -4.62 6.50 -12.06
N THR A 94 -5.77 7.18 -11.99
CA THR A 94 -7.08 6.52 -11.98
C THR A 94 -7.19 5.53 -13.14
N PRO A 95 -7.53 4.25 -12.86
CA PRO A 95 -7.59 3.24 -13.91
C PRO A 95 -8.64 3.59 -14.98
N PRO A 96 -8.42 3.21 -16.25
CA PRO A 96 -9.44 3.34 -17.29
C PRO A 96 -10.66 2.47 -16.98
N ASP A 97 -11.82 2.90 -17.47
CA ASP A 97 -13.16 2.45 -17.05
C ASP A 97 -13.56 1.04 -17.54
N ASP A 98 -12.80 0.37 -18.41
CA ASP A 98 -13.34 -0.81 -19.11
C ASP A 98 -12.31 -1.88 -19.46
N GLU A 99 -12.11 -2.86 -18.58
CA GLU A 99 -11.28 -4.03 -18.87
C GLU A 99 -11.98 -5.37 -18.57
N GLY A 100 -13.24 -5.37 -18.11
CA GLY A 100 -13.94 -6.59 -17.69
C GLY A 100 -13.40 -7.13 -16.35
N TRP A 101 -13.63 -8.41 -16.11
CA TRP A 101 -13.34 -9.07 -14.85
C TRP A 101 -12.31 -10.19 -15.01
N VAL A 102 -11.51 -10.40 -13.98
CA VAL A 102 -10.75 -11.63 -13.78
C VAL A 102 -11.36 -12.42 -12.62
N LEU A 103 -11.58 -13.70 -12.84
CA LEU A 103 -11.99 -14.64 -11.80
C LEU A 103 -10.78 -15.51 -11.44
N ALA A 104 -10.50 -15.65 -10.15
CA ALA A 104 -9.58 -16.64 -9.59
C ALA A 104 -10.42 -17.75 -8.99
N VAL A 105 -10.40 -18.92 -9.63
CA VAL A 105 -11.09 -20.12 -9.18
C VAL A 105 -10.06 -21.05 -8.57
N PHE A 106 -10.21 -21.41 -7.30
CA PHE A 106 -9.21 -22.21 -6.63
C PHE A 106 -9.79 -23.39 -5.84
N SER A 107 -9.01 -24.45 -5.80
CA SER A 107 -9.26 -25.61 -4.97
C SER A 107 -7.97 -26.04 -4.29
N VAL A 108 -8.00 -26.12 -2.96
CA VAL A 108 -6.83 -26.57 -2.17
C VAL A 108 -7.25 -27.79 -1.33
N PRO A 109 -6.53 -28.90 -1.40
CA PRO A 109 -6.81 -30.11 -0.59
C PRO A 109 -6.86 -29.78 0.91
N GLU A 110 -7.64 -30.52 1.66
CA GLU A 110 -7.78 -30.29 3.11
C GLU A 110 -6.47 -30.52 3.87
N SER A 111 -5.63 -31.43 3.39
CA SER A 111 -4.29 -31.66 3.90
C SER A 111 -3.37 -30.41 3.83
N GLU A 112 -3.73 -29.44 2.99
CA GLU A 112 -2.95 -28.21 2.74
C GLU A 112 -3.72 -26.94 3.13
N ARG A 113 -4.63 -27.02 4.08
CA ARG A 113 -5.48 -25.90 4.54
C ARG A 113 -4.73 -24.59 4.81
N GLN A 114 -3.45 -24.70 5.19
CA GLN A 114 -2.57 -23.55 5.42
C GLN A 114 -2.34 -22.75 4.12
N LYS A 115 -2.14 -23.44 3.00
CA LYS A 115 -2.03 -22.80 1.67
C LYS A 115 -3.33 -22.11 1.27
N ARG A 116 -4.49 -22.72 1.58
CA ARG A 116 -5.81 -22.12 1.35
C ARG A 116 -5.94 -20.77 2.10
N HIS A 117 -5.50 -20.73 3.36
CA HIS A 117 -5.51 -19.48 4.14
C HIS A 117 -4.61 -18.43 3.54
N VAL A 118 -3.36 -18.79 3.17
CA VAL A 118 -2.41 -17.87 2.53
C VAL A 118 -2.98 -17.34 1.21
N LEU A 119 -3.52 -18.22 0.35
CA LEU A 119 -4.10 -17.86 -0.94
C LEU A 119 -5.23 -16.84 -0.79
N ARG A 120 -6.21 -17.11 0.09
CA ARG A 120 -7.31 -16.18 0.38
C ARG A 120 -6.81 -14.83 0.89
N SER A 121 -5.85 -14.84 1.82
CA SER A 121 -5.24 -13.62 2.35
C SER A 121 -4.53 -12.80 1.27
N ARG A 122 -3.88 -13.47 0.31
CA ARG A 122 -3.19 -12.79 -0.81
C ARG A 122 -4.16 -12.22 -1.82
N LEU A 123 -5.19 -12.96 -2.22
CA LEU A 123 -6.23 -12.45 -3.12
C LEU A 123 -6.95 -11.25 -2.50
N ALA A 124 -7.35 -11.33 -1.22
CA ALA A 124 -7.93 -10.19 -0.51
C ALA A 124 -6.98 -8.98 -0.48
N GLY A 125 -5.69 -9.20 -0.14
CA GLY A 125 -4.67 -8.16 -0.14
C GLY A 125 -4.31 -7.60 -1.52
N LEU A 126 -4.76 -8.22 -2.60
CA LEU A 126 -4.67 -7.72 -3.98
C LEU A 126 -5.94 -6.99 -4.44
N GLY A 127 -6.94 -6.87 -3.57
CA GLY A 127 -8.20 -6.20 -3.88
C GLY A 127 -9.25 -7.10 -4.54
N PHE A 128 -9.07 -8.42 -4.54
CA PHE A 128 -10.11 -9.32 -5.02
C PHE A 128 -11.28 -9.40 -4.05
N GLY A 129 -12.50 -9.33 -4.56
CA GLY A 129 -13.73 -9.62 -3.85
C GLY A 129 -14.09 -11.10 -3.90
N THR A 130 -14.99 -11.54 -3.04
CA THR A 130 -15.44 -12.95 -2.98
C THR A 130 -16.76 -13.09 -3.70
N ALA A 131 -16.78 -13.76 -4.86
CA ALA A 131 -18.01 -14.03 -5.62
C ALA A 131 -18.75 -15.26 -5.09
N ALA A 132 -18.02 -16.32 -4.71
CA ALA A 132 -18.54 -17.56 -4.12
C ALA A 132 -17.40 -18.29 -3.37
N PRO A 133 -17.70 -19.33 -2.58
CA PRO A 133 -16.65 -20.18 -2.00
C PRO A 133 -15.70 -20.72 -3.09
N GLY A 134 -14.40 -20.38 -2.99
CA GLY A 134 -13.40 -20.77 -3.96
C GLY A 134 -13.38 -19.94 -5.27
N VAL A 135 -14.25 -18.94 -5.40
CA VAL A 135 -14.31 -18.05 -6.57
C VAL A 135 -14.14 -16.60 -6.13
N TRP A 136 -13.06 -15.99 -6.56
CA TRP A 136 -12.74 -14.61 -6.28
C TRP A 136 -12.73 -13.80 -7.58
N ILE A 137 -13.06 -12.53 -7.50
CA ILE A 137 -13.26 -11.66 -8.66
C ILE A 137 -12.55 -10.31 -8.45
N ALA A 138 -11.99 -9.78 -9.52
CA ALA A 138 -11.38 -8.44 -9.53
C ALA A 138 -11.48 -7.81 -10.92
N PRO A 139 -11.24 -6.49 -11.07
CA PRO A 139 -11.00 -5.89 -12.38
C PRO A 139 -9.86 -6.61 -13.13
N ALA A 140 -10.04 -6.81 -14.43
CA ALA A 140 -9.14 -7.66 -15.23
C ALA A 140 -7.67 -7.20 -15.21
N ARG A 141 -7.40 -5.89 -15.00
CA ARG A 141 -6.05 -5.35 -14.88
C ARG A 141 -5.23 -5.94 -13.71
N LEU A 142 -5.89 -6.49 -12.68
CA LEU A 142 -5.22 -7.10 -11.53
C LEU A 142 -4.71 -8.53 -11.80
N HIS A 143 -5.02 -9.10 -12.97
CA HIS A 143 -4.62 -10.46 -13.34
C HIS A 143 -3.12 -10.69 -13.27
N GLU A 144 -2.32 -9.86 -13.95
CA GLU A 144 -0.87 -10.09 -14.03
C GLU A 144 -0.19 -9.99 -12.66
N GLU A 145 -0.60 -9.03 -11.84
CA GLU A 145 -0.06 -8.90 -10.48
C GLU A 145 -0.45 -10.09 -9.60
N ALA A 146 -1.70 -10.56 -9.72
CA ALA A 146 -2.15 -11.75 -9.00
C ALA A 146 -1.37 -12.99 -9.44
N ARG A 147 -1.20 -13.19 -10.75
CA ARG A 147 -0.44 -14.29 -11.33
C ARG A 147 1.00 -14.31 -10.83
N HIS A 148 1.70 -13.17 -10.90
CA HIS A 148 3.08 -13.07 -10.40
C HIS A 148 3.17 -13.32 -8.88
N THR A 149 2.24 -12.78 -8.10
CA THR A 149 2.23 -12.97 -6.65
C THR A 149 2.02 -14.44 -6.27
N LEU A 150 1.04 -15.11 -6.88
CA LEU A 150 0.75 -16.51 -6.58
C LEU A 150 1.86 -17.44 -7.03
N HIS A 151 2.46 -17.20 -8.22
CA HIS A 151 3.60 -17.98 -8.71
C HIS A 151 4.80 -17.89 -7.76
N ARG A 152 5.17 -16.69 -7.32
CA ARG A 152 6.26 -16.48 -6.34
C ARG A 152 6.03 -17.22 -5.01
N LEU A 153 4.77 -17.37 -4.61
CA LEU A 153 4.37 -18.09 -3.41
C LEU A 153 4.17 -19.60 -3.61
N ARG A 154 4.36 -20.10 -4.84
CA ARG A 154 4.11 -21.50 -5.25
C ARG A 154 2.66 -21.93 -4.93
N LEU A 155 1.72 -21.05 -5.27
CA LEU A 155 0.27 -21.28 -5.13
C LEU A 155 -0.44 -21.37 -6.47
N ASP A 156 0.28 -21.25 -7.57
CA ASP A 156 -0.20 -21.29 -8.96
C ASP A 156 -0.88 -22.62 -9.30
N GLU A 157 -0.41 -23.74 -8.77
CA GLU A 157 -1.01 -25.08 -8.99
C GLU A 157 -2.45 -25.22 -8.43
N TYR A 158 -2.91 -24.32 -7.56
CA TYR A 158 -4.23 -24.37 -6.93
C TYR A 158 -5.25 -23.43 -7.55
N VAL A 159 -4.86 -22.60 -8.52
CA VAL A 159 -5.68 -21.48 -9.03
C VAL A 159 -5.69 -21.46 -10.54
N ASP A 160 -6.90 -21.42 -11.09
CA ASP A 160 -7.13 -21.08 -12.50
C ASP A 160 -7.70 -19.66 -12.59
N PHE A 161 -7.21 -18.89 -13.58
CA PHE A 161 -7.72 -17.58 -13.89
C PHE A 161 -8.58 -17.60 -15.14
N PHE A 162 -9.72 -16.92 -15.09
CA PHE A 162 -10.60 -16.70 -16.22
C PHE A 162 -10.86 -15.22 -16.41
N ARG A 163 -10.92 -14.75 -17.63
CA ARG A 163 -11.34 -13.39 -17.96
C ARG A 163 -12.72 -13.41 -18.60
N GLY A 164 -13.59 -12.47 -18.25
CA GLY A 164 -14.93 -12.42 -18.78
C GLY A 164 -15.75 -11.22 -18.33
N GLU A 165 -17.03 -11.28 -18.62
CA GLU A 165 -18.02 -10.28 -18.24
C GLU A 165 -19.00 -10.85 -17.21
N HIS A 166 -19.62 -9.99 -16.41
CA HIS A 166 -20.70 -10.41 -15.52
C HIS A 166 -22.01 -10.48 -16.28
N LEU A 167 -22.52 -11.70 -16.45
CA LEU A 167 -23.79 -12.00 -17.14
C LEU A 167 -24.88 -12.49 -16.16
N GLY A 168 -24.94 -11.86 -14.98
CA GLY A 168 -25.88 -12.25 -13.93
C GLY A 168 -27.31 -11.73 -14.16
N PHE A 169 -28.27 -12.26 -13.39
CA PHE A 169 -29.66 -11.82 -13.40
C PHE A 169 -29.88 -10.48 -12.70
N THR A 170 -28.91 -10.03 -11.90
CA THR A 170 -28.94 -8.73 -11.20
C THR A 170 -27.94 -7.76 -11.84
N PRO A 171 -28.18 -6.44 -11.76
CA PRO A 171 -27.23 -5.44 -12.23
C PRO A 171 -25.83 -5.64 -11.59
N THR A 172 -24.77 -5.37 -12.35
CA THR A 172 -23.39 -5.56 -11.89
C THR A 172 -23.08 -4.75 -10.62
N GLY A 173 -23.63 -3.54 -10.47
CA GLY A 173 -23.45 -2.72 -9.25
C GLY A 173 -23.97 -3.40 -7.99
N GLU A 174 -25.14 -4.09 -8.07
CA GLU A 174 -25.64 -4.86 -6.94
C GLU A 174 -24.77 -6.10 -6.63
N ALA A 175 -24.21 -6.73 -7.66
CA ALA A 175 -23.28 -7.84 -7.49
C ALA A 175 -21.99 -7.38 -6.83
N VAL A 176 -21.44 -6.22 -7.23
CA VAL A 176 -20.26 -5.57 -6.64
C VAL A 176 -20.44 -5.36 -5.13
N ALA A 177 -21.60 -4.84 -4.69
CA ALA A 177 -21.89 -4.64 -3.27
C ALA A 177 -21.96 -5.95 -2.45
N ARG A 178 -22.12 -7.11 -3.13
CA ARG A 178 -22.03 -8.44 -2.48
C ARG A 178 -20.62 -9.02 -2.48
N TRP A 179 -19.81 -8.65 -3.48
CA TRP A 179 -18.45 -9.17 -3.62
C TRP A 179 -17.44 -8.45 -2.74
N TRP A 180 -17.65 -7.15 -2.49
CA TRP A 180 -16.81 -6.32 -1.63
C TRP A 180 -17.61 -5.71 -0.48
N ASP A 181 -16.98 -5.53 0.65
CA ASP A 181 -17.50 -4.68 1.73
C ASP A 181 -17.19 -3.21 1.39
N LEU A 182 -18.00 -2.64 0.51
CA LEU A 182 -17.84 -1.26 0.06
C LEU A 182 -17.91 -0.25 1.22
N ALA A 183 -18.72 -0.54 2.25
CA ALA A 183 -18.84 0.34 3.41
C ALA A 183 -17.52 0.38 4.23
N ALA A 184 -16.88 -0.79 4.41
CA ALA A 184 -15.59 -0.84 5.08
C ALA A 184 -14.49 -0.11 4.28
N ILE A 185 -14.48 -0.25 2.95
CA ILE A 185 -13.53 0.45 2.09
C ILE A 185 -13.77 1.98 2.13
N ALA A 186 -15.03 2.43 2.01
CA ALA A 186 -15.37 3.84 2.11
C ALA A 186 -14.89 4.45 3.44
N LYS A 187 -15.09 3.73 4.55
CA LYS A 187 -14.62 4.16 5.87
C LYS A 187 -13.10 4.35 5.95
N GLU A 188 -12.31 3.54 5.26
CA GLU A 188 -10.86 3.73 5.19
C GLU A 188 -10.49 5.00 4.42
N HIS A 189 -11.20 5.29 3.32
CA HIS A 189 -11.04 6.54 2.59
C HIS A 189 -11.46 7.76 3.40
N ASP A 190 -12.59 7.70 4.11
CA ASP A 190 -13.05 8.77 4.98
C ASP A 190 -12.03 9.06 6.09
N ALA A 191 -11.48 8.03 6.72
CA ALA A 191 -10.45 8.19 7.75
C ALA A 191 -9.15 8.82 7.20
N PHE A 192 -8.82 8.57 5.93
CA PHE A 192 -7.72 9.23 5.23
C PHE A 192 -8.04 10.71 4.98
N LEU A 193 -9.23 11.02 4.46
CA LEU A 193 -9.69 12.38 4.19
C LEU A 193 -9.75 13.22 5.46
N ASP A 194 -10.38 12.73 6.52
CA ASP A 194 -10.48 13.43 7.81
C ASP A 194 -9.13 13.88 8.34
N ARG A 195 -8.09 13.10 8.08
CA ARG A 195 -6.73 13.38 8.58
C ARG A 195 -5.92 14.27 7.65
N HIS A 196 -5.98 14.02 6.35
CA HIS A 196 -5.01 14.57 5.40
C HIS A 196 -5.56 15.69 4.51
N GLU A 197 -6.87 15.80 4.34
CA GLU A 197 -7.46 16.89 3.56
C GLU A 197 -7.27 18.26 4.24
N PRO A 198 -7.45 18.42 5.57
CA PRO A 198 -7.11 19.68 6.25
C PRO A 198 -5.63 20.05 6.09
N VAL A 199 -4.74 19.04 6.12
CA VAL A 199 -3.29 19.25 5.91
C VAL A 199 -3.01 19.78 4.51
N LEU A 200 -3.64 19.21 3.47
CA LEU A 200 -3.51 19.71 2.10
C LEU A 200 -3.98 21.17 2.00
N HIS A 201 -5.16 21.49 2.54
CA HIS A 201 -5.70 22.86 2.53
C HIS A 201 -4.79 23.84 3.28
N ASP A 202 -4.13 23.43 4.36
CA ASP A 202 -3.16 24.27 5.06
C ASP A 202 -1.93 24.53 4.19
N TRP A 203 -1.41 23.51 3.50
CA TRP A 203 -0.29 23.66 2.58
C TRP A 203 -0.63 24.49 1.33
N GLU A 204 -1.86 24.45 0.83
CA GLU A 204 -2.31 25.25 -0.30
C GLU A 204 -2.32 26.75 -0.02
N ARG A 205 -2.47 27.14 1.26
CA ARG A 205 -2.46 28.54 1.70
C ARG A 205 -1.07 29.09 2.02
N ARG A 206 -0.06 28.22 2.06
CA ARG A 206 1.33 28.61 2.35
C ARG A 206 2.10 28.98 1.10
N GLU A 207 2.96 29.98 1.22
CA GLU A 207 3.89 30.37 0.16
C GLU A 207 5.22 29.62 0.27
N ASP A 208 5.62 29.19 1.46
CA ASP A 208 6.83 28.45 1.74
C ASP A 208 6.58 26.96 2.00
N THR A 209 7.61 26.14 1.84
CA THR A 209 7.54 24.69 2.06
C THR A 209 8.75 24.25 2.91
N PRO A 210 8.72 24.49 4.25
CA PRO A 210 9.81 24.10 5.15
C PRO A 210 10.09 22.58 5.05
N PRO A 211 11.34 22.18 4.78
CA PRO A 211 11.66 20.78 4.47
C PRO A 211 11.29 19.78 5.55
N GLU A 212 11.47 20.10 6.83
CA GLU A 212 11.14 19.20 7.94
C GLU A 212 9.63 18.98 8.08
N GLU A 213 8.83 20.06 7.95
CA GLU A 213 7.37 19.96 8.02
C GLU A 213 6.83 19.20 6.79
N ALA A 214 7.35 19.49 5.60
CA ALA A 214 7.00 18.77 4.38
C ALA A 214 7.34 17.28 4.47
N TYR A 215 8.50 16.93 4.99
CA TYR A 215 8.90 15.54 5.24
C TYR A 215 7.92 14.84 6.17
N ARG A 216 7.60 15.45 7.32
CA ARG A 216 6.69 14.88 8.31
C ARG A 216 5.32 14.60 7.71
N ASP A 217 4.71 15.62 7.11
CA ASP A 217 3.34 15.53 6.62
C ASP A 217 3.23 14.61 5.42
N TYR A 218 4.23 14.62 4.51
CA TYR A 218 4.27 13.68 3.40
C TYR A 218 4.47 12.23 3.84
N LEU A 219 5.39 11.96 4.78
CA LEU A 219 5.63 10.59 5.25
C LEU A 219 4.39 10.00 5.92
N LEU A 220 3.67 10.79 6.73
CA LEU A 220 2.43 10.37 7.38
C LEU A 220 1.30 10.15 6.38
N ALA A 221 1.16 11.04 5.39
CA ALA A 221 0.17 10.89 4.33
C ALA A 221 0.45 9.65 3.47
N LEU A 222 1.70 9.43 3.09
CA LEU A 222 2.10 8.25 2.32
C LEU A 222 1.90 6.95 3.12
N ASP A 223 2.21 6.94 4.42
CA ASP A 223 1.99 5.76 5.27
C ASP A 223 0.52 5.40 5.40
N SER A 224 -0.36 6.40 5.50
CA SER A 224 -1.82 6.21 5.48
C SER A 224 -2.33 5.76 4.10
N TRP A 225 -1.86 6.42 3.02
CA TRP A 225 -2.33 6.20 1.65
C TRP A 225 -1.95 4.83 1.08
N ARG A 226 -0.69 4.39 1.28
CA ARG A 226 -0.13 3.23 0.58
C ARG A 226 -0.91 1.92 0.76
N HIS A 227 -1.84 1.84 1.70
CA HIS A 227 -2.68 0.68 1.94
C HIS A 227 -3.99 0.72 1.12
N LEU A 228 -4.53 1.91 0.87
CA LEU A 228 -5.81 2.12 0.19
C LEU A 228 -5.85 1.49 -1.21
N PRO A 229 -4.83 1.66 -2.09
CA PRO A 229 -4.85 1.02 -3.41
C PRO A 229 -4.83 -0.51 -3.40
N TYR A 230 -4.64 -1.14 -2.25
CA TYR A 230 -4.70 -2.60 -2.09
C TYR A 230 -6.04 -3.07 -1.52
N THR A 231 -6.73 -2.24 -0.75
CA THR A 231 -8.07 -2.56 -0.21
C THR A 231 -9.16 -2.11 -1.17
N ASP A 232 -9.00 -0.95 -1.81
CA ASP A 232 -9.88 -0.48 -2.88
C ASP A 232 -9.47 -1.12 -4.22
N PRO A 233 -10.30 -1.98 -4.82
CA PRO A 233 -10.00 -2.58 -6.12
C PRO A 233 -10.00 -1.56 -7.27
N GLY A 234 -10.35 -0.29 -7.04
CA GLY A 234 -10.46 0.76 -8.06
C GLY A 234 -11.53 0.42 -9.09
N LEU A 235 -12.73 0.17 -8.64
CA LEU A 235 -13.87 -0.15 -9.51
C LEU A 235 -14.30 1.08 -10.32
N PRO A 236 -14.90 0.89 -11.52
CA PRO A 236 -15.50 1.97 -12.28
C PRO A 236 -16.53 2.74 -11.47
N ALA A 237 -16.54 4.07 -11.56
CA ALA A 237 -17.44 4.93 -10.79
C ALA A 237 -18.94 4.54 -10.96
N ARG A 238 -19.35 4.08 -12.16
CA ARG A 238 -20.71 3.60 -12.44
C ARG A 238 -21.15 2.38 -11.61
N LEU A 239 -20.20 1.69 -10.97
CA LEU A 239 -20.46 0.50 -10.13
C LEU A 239 -20.37 0.79 -8.62
N LEU A 240 -20.04 2.03 -8.26
CA LEU A 240 -19.84 2.49 -6.89
C LEU A 240 -20.99 3.40 -6.45
N PRO A 241 -21.23 3.58 -5.15
CA PRO A 241 -22.11 4.62 -4.63
C PRO A 241 -21.78 6.00 -5.18
N GLU A 242 -22.77 6.86 -5.33
CA GLU A 242 -22.63 8.21 -5.92
C GLU A 242 -21.66 9.10 -5.12
N ASP A 243 -21.61 8.91 -3.81
CA ASP A 243 -20.78 9.65 -2.85
C ASP A 243 -19.45 8.94 -2.55
N TRP A 244 -18.96 8.07 -3.46
CA TRP A 244 -17.74 7.28 -3.23
C TRP A 244 -16.51 8.14 -2.97
N PRO A 245 -15.84 8.01 -1.79
CA PRO A 245 -14.78 8.93 -1.37
C PRO A 245 -13.41 8.66 -2.04
N GLY A 246 -13.26 7.56 -2.78
CA GLY A 246 -11.97 7.12 -3.33
C GLY A 246 -11.31 8.14 -4.25
N SER A 247 -12.07 8.76 -5.17
CA SER A 247 -11.53 9.79 -6.09
C SER A 247 -11.03 11.03 -5.35
N ARG A 248 -11.75 11.45 -4.31
CA ARG A 248 -11.38 12.59 -3.46
C ARG A 248 -10.11 12.27 -2.66
N SER A 249 -10.03 11.07 -2.07
CA SER A 249 -8.82 10.61 -1.36
C SER A 249 -7.59 10.58 -2.27
N ALA A 250 -7.75 10.07 -3.50
CA ALA A 250 -6.67 10.04 -4.49
C ALA A 250 -6.21 11.45 -4.88
N ALA A 251 -7.15 12.41 -5.02
CA ALA A 251 -6.82 13.80 -5.29
C ALA A 251 -6.06 14.45 -4.14
N VAL A 252 -6.49 14.24 -2.89
CA VAL A 252 -5.80 14.74 -1.69
C VAL A 252 -4.38 14.17 -1.59
N PHE A 253 -4.21 12.86 -1.77
CA PHE A 253 -2.87 12.26 -1.76
C PHE A 253 -1.98 12.82 -2.87
N ARG A 254 -2.49 12.96 -4.07
CA ARG A 254 -1.74 13.53 -5.21
C ARG A 254 -1.30 14.95 -4.93
N GLY A 255 -2.17 15.81 -4.40
CA GLY A 255 -1.85 17.19 -4.04
C GLY A 255 -0.73 17.27 -3.00
N LEU A 256 -0.79 16.43 -1.95
CA LEU A 256 0.28 16.35 -0.95
C LEU A 256 1.59 15.81 -1.56
N HIS A 257 1.52 14.79 -2.42
CA HIS A 257 2.67 14.22 -3.09
C HIS A 257 3.39 15.25 -3.97
N GLU A 258 2.65 15.94 -4.85
CA GLU A 258 3.20 16.93 -5.77
C GLU A 258 3.84 18.11 -5.04
N ARG A 259 3.25 18.53 -3.93
CA ARG A 259 3.71 19.69 -3.18
C ARG A 259 4.85 19.40 -2.20
N LEU A 260 4.88 18.24 -1.57
CA LEU A 260 5.73 18.00 -0.40
C LEU A 260 6.89 17.03 -0.65
N ARG A 261 6.82 16.19 -1.68
CA ARG A 261 7.81 15.13 -1.91
C ARG A 261 9.24 15.66 -2.01
N ASP A 262 9.46 16.70 -2.81
CA ASP A 262 10.80 17.19 -3.11
C ASP A 262 11.42 17.99 -1.93
N ALA A 263 10.60 18.80 -1.24
CA ALA A 263 11.03 19.45 0.00
C ALA A 263 11.33 18.42 1.10
N GLY A 264 10.49 17.40 1.23
CA GLY A 264 10.73 16.27 2.16
C GLY A 264 12.00 15.49 1.81
N ALA A 265 12.30 15.30 0.52
CA ALA A 265 13.54 14.66 0.07
C ALA A 265 14.79 15.48 0.49
N THR A 266 14.71 16.80 0.40
CA THR A 266 15.76 17.72 0.87
C THR A 266 16.04 17.52 2.37
N TYR A 267 15.01 17.41 3.21
CA TYR A 267 15.20 17.12 4.64
C TYR A 267 15.80 15.73 4.87
N ALA A 268 15.45 14.75 4.03
CA ALA A 268 16.00 13.40 4.08
C ALA A 268 17.45 13.30 3.55
N GLY A 269 18.02 14.37 2.99
CA GLY A 269 19.39 14.39 2.47
C GLY A 269 19.52 13.87 1.04
N LEU A 270 18.49 14.03 0.23
CA LEU A 270 18.41 13.68 -1.20
C LEU A 270 18.34 14.94 -2.07
#